data_05ad497076c8c365492a3d3afc8e1b40
#
_entry.id   05ad497076c8c365492a3d3afc8e1b40
#
_cell.length_a   1.000
_cell.length_b   1.000
_cell.length_c   1.000
_cell.angle_alpha   90.00
_cell.angle_beta   90.00
_cell.angle_gamma   90.00
#
_symmetry.space_group_name_H-M   'P 1'
#
loop_
_entity.id
_entity.type
_entity.pdbx_description
1 polymer ?
#
loop_
_entity_poly.entity_id
_entity_poly.type
_entity_poly.pdbx_seq_one_letter_code
_entity_poly.pdbx_strand_id
1 'polypeptide(L)'
;MAYIGVSPSNGVRTVFDYTATAGQTSFSGSDNNSQTLSYTDSAYIDVYQNGVLLIPSDYTATTGTSVVLDTGATVSDSVQIVVYDVFSVADTVSKANGGTFESNISIGGTLGVTGNATFDTSTLKVDASNNRVGVGTASPSDPLHVTASSGSRMARFEASQASSFIAFKDSNTNVMPTIGCTTDALELKTASSGDPALGLKIDANGHVTKPKQSAFLVQATAQNNIANGTTLQFGTEIFDQNGDFASNGFTAPVTGRYHLSWTIRLVDLDNAASYIIVRMETSNRNIDPIIDLDEFSSDVTYYTASFSLLMDMDANDTAKGVYSQSGGSTVVDNDANHSFFSGYLVC
;
A
#
# COMPACT_ATOMS: atom_id res chain seq x y z
N MET A 1 -40.17 -1.44 -13.31
CA MET A 1 -39.52 -0.36 -12.59
C MET A 1 -40.56 0.41 -11.82
N ALA A 2 -40.46 0.52 -10.52
CA ALA A 2 -41.36 1.36 -9.74
C ALA A 2 -41.03 2.84 -10.05
N TYR A 3 -42.02 3.59 -10.48
CA TYR A 3 -41.92 5.04 -10.67
C TYR A 3 -41.84 5.69 -9.28
N ILE A 4 -40.76 6.38 -8.96
CA ILE A 4 -40.59 7.10 -7.70
C ILE A 4 -41.16 8.51 -7.90
N GLY A 5 -42.40 8.69 -7.54
CA GLY A 5 -43.15 9.93 -7.62
C GLY A 5 -44.60 9.70 -8.05
N VAL A 6 -45.45 10.69 -7.85
CA VAL A 6 -46.82 10.66 -8.39
C VAL A 6 -46.74 10.77 -9.90
N SER A 7 -47.43 9.87 -10.62
CA SER A 7 -47.45 9.90 -12.10
C SER A 7 -47.86 11.29 -12.59
N PRO A 8 -47.11 11.92 -13.53
CA PRO A 8 -47.51 13.22 -14.10
C PRO A 8 -48.87 13.19 -14.82
N SER A 9 -49.39 11.99 -15.13
CA SER A 9 -50.72 11.82 -15.74
C SER A 9 -51.87 11.90 -14.74
N ASN A 10 -51.58 11.92 -13.44
CA ASN A 10 -52.59 12.10 -12.39
C ASN A 10 -52.51 13.56 -11.89
N GLY A 11 -53.05 14.50 -12.65
CA GLY A 11 -53.42 15.80 -12.10
C GLY A 11 -54.34 15.57 -10.90
N VAL A 12 -53.95 16.08 -9.74
CA VAL A 12 -54.79 15.93 -8.55
C VAL A 12 -55.93 16.92 -8.69
N ARG A 13 -57.14 16.37 -8.93
CA ARG A 13 -58.38 17.13 -8.87
C ARG A 13 -58.95 16.97 -7.48
N THR A 14 -58.95 18.05 -6.68
CA THR A 14 -59.54 18.07 -5.35
C THR A 14 -60.84 18.83 -5.43
N VAL A 15 -61.88 18.33 -4.78
CA VAL A 15 -63.20 18.94 -4.74
C VAL A 15 -63.55 19.28 -3.32
N PHE A 16 -63.91 20.52 -3.11
CA PHE A 16 -64.37 21.06 -1.81
C PHE A 16 -65.85 21.40 -1.91
N ASP A 17 -66.66 20.81 -1.05
CA ASP A 17 -68.13 20.92 -1.06
C ASP A 17 -68.58 21.74 0.18
N TYR A 18 -69.27 22.84 -0.06
CA TYR A 18 -69.85 23.67 0.97
C TYR A 18 -71.35 23.72 0.84
N THR A 19 -72.05 23.79 1.98
CA THR A 19 -73.48 24.10 2.05
C THR A 19 -73.65 25.54 2.58
N ALA A 20 -74.21 26.39 1.75
CA ALA A 20 -74.33 27.81 2.05
C ALA A 20 -75.36 28.14 3.14
N THR A 21 -75.07 29.13 3.94
CA THR A 21 -76.06 29.83 4.80
C THR A 21 -76.68 31.01 4.03
N ALA A 22 -77.77 31.57 4.55
CA ALA A 22 -78.50 32.64 3.85
C ALA A 22 -77.59 33.88 3.63
N GLY A 23 -77.41 34.28 2.37
CA GLY A 23 -76.56 35.42 2.01
C GLY A 23 -75.05 35.22 2.12
N GLN A 24 -74.59 33.99 2.25
CA GLN A 24 -73.16 33.68 2.38
C GLN A 24 -72.43 33.96 1.08
N THR A 25 -71.39 34.79 1.16
CA THR A 25 -70.50 35.06 0.02
C THR A 25 -69.16 34.38 0.14
N SER A 26 -68.61 34.22 1.34
CA SER A 26 -67.24 33.70 1.55
C SER A 26 -67.24 32.21 1.92
N PHE A 27 -66.47 31.43 1.17
CA PHE A 27 -66.24 29.98 1.37
C PHE A 27 -64.77 29.77 1.64
N SER A 28 -64.41 29.28 2.83
CA SER A 28 -63.02 29.10 3.29
C SER A 28 -62.95 28.05 4.41
N GLY A 29 -61.76 27.62 4.76
CA GLY A 29 -61.54 26.64 5.84
C GLY A 29 -62.06 25.25 5.46
N SER A 30 -62.53 24.49 6.45
CA SER A 30 -63.00 23.13 6.24
C SER A 30 -64.31 23.07 5.50
N ASP A 31 -64.39 22.23 4.48
CA ASP A 31 -65.62 21.93 3.73
C ASP A 31 -66.51 20.91 4.49
N ASN A 32 -67.60 20.46 3.85
CA ASN A 32 -68.55 19.48 4.42
C ASN A 32 -67.86 18.10 4.67
N ASN A 33 -66.72 17.82 4.03
CA ASN A 33 -65.97 16.58 4.15
C ASN A 33 -64.74 16.76 5.06
N SER A 34 -64.64 17.90 5.81
CA SER A 34 -63.53 18.26 6.70
C SER A 34 -62.21 18.49 5.97
N GLN A 35 -62.22 18.78 4.65
CA GLN A 35 -61.08 19.17 3.86
C GLN A 35 -60.88 20.68 3.92
N THR A 36 -59.69 21.16 4.17
CA THR A 36 -59.39 22.59 4.22
C THR A 36 -59.08 23.12 2.82
N LEU A 37 -59.83 24.14 2.39
CA LEU A 37 -59.64 24.73 1.05
C LEU A 37 -58.23 25.33 0.93
N SER A 38 -57.50 24.89 -0.11
CA SER A 38 -56.21 25.44 -0.50
C SER A 38 -56.07 25.32 -2.01
N TYR A 39 -55.57 26.36 -2.68
CA TYR A 39 -55.25 26.39 -4.10
C TYR A 39 -54.10 27.36 -4.35
N THR A 40 -53.31 27.12 -5.39
CA THR A 40 -52.08 27.88 -5.71
C THR A 40 -52.43 29.15 -6.53
N ASP A 41 -53.34 29.05 -7.46
CA ASP A 41 -53.74 30.15 -8.36
C ASP A 41 -55.23 30.04 -8.73
N SER A 42 -55.91 31.20 -8.84
CA SER A 42 -57.30 31.28 -9.27
C SER A 42 -57.55 30.75 -10.70
N ALA A 43 -56.54 30.70 -11.54
CA ALA A 43 -56.61 30.12 -12.89
C ALA A 43 -56.77 28.59 -12.89
N TYR A 44 -56.52 27.94 -11.74
CA TYR A 44 -56.62 26.47 -11.61
C TYR A 44 -57.76 26.03 -10.71
N ILE A 45 -58.79 26.84 -10.62
CA ILE A 45 -60.04 26.49 -9.90
C ILE A 45 -61.29 26.70 -10.79
N ASP A 46 -62.25 25.80 -10.61
CA ASP A 46 -63.59 25.99 -11.08
C ASP A 46 -64.54 26.10 -9.89
N VAL A 47 -65.46 27.06 -9.91
CA VAL A 47 -66.47 27.26 -8.87
C VAL A 47 -67.86 26.98 -9.44
N TYR A 48 -68.58 26.08 -8.76
CA TYR A 48 -69.93 25.74 -9.12
C TYR A 48 -70.89 26.14 -8.02
N GLN A 49 -72.07 26.68 -8.40
CA GLN A 49 -73.21 26.88 -7.49
C GLN A 49 -74.39 26.09 -7.98
N ASN A 50 -74.89 25.18 -7.14
CA ASN A 50 -76.00 24.28 -7.50
C ASN A 50 -75.79 23.52 -8.82
N GLY A 51 -74.50 23.12 -9.07
CA GLY A 51 -74.07 22.38 -10.27
C GLY A 51 -73.82 23.23 -11.52
N VAL A 52 -74.02 24.57 -11.44
CA VAL A 52 -73.79 25.52 -12.56
C VAL A 52 -72.40 26.14 -12.37
N LEU A 53 -71.50 26.05 -13.36
CA LEU A 53 -70.19 26.67 -13.40
C LEU A 53 -70.35 28.20 -13.39
N LEU A 54 -69.71 28.87 -12.42
CA LEU A 54 -69.67 30.33 -12.36
C LEU A 54 -68.52 30.82 -13.26
N ILE A 55 -68.70 31.98 -13.88
CA ILE A 55 -67.65 32.62 -14.67
C ILE A 55 -66.73 33.40 -13.69
N PRO A 56 -65.43 33.61 -14.03
CA PRO A 56 -64.48 34.29 -13.15
C PRO A 56 -64.88 35.70 -12.65
N SER A 57 -65.84 36.35 -13.29
CA SER A 57 -66.42 37.63 -12.87
C SER A 57 -67.47 37.51 -11.76
N ASP A 58 -67.99 36.32 -11.46
CA ASP A 58 -69.03 36.08 -10.47
C ASP A 58 -68.40 35.74 -9.07
N TYR A 59 -67.10 35.66 -8.98
CA TYR A 59 -66.40 35.39 -7.73
C TYR A 59 -64.97 35.96 -7.71
N THR A 60 -64.46 36.15 -6.52
CA THR A 60 -63.03 36.50 -6.28
C THR A 60 -62.32 35.36 -5.56
N ALA A 61 -61.12 34.97 -6.06
CA ALA A 61 -60.31 33.90 -5.53
C ALA A 61 -58.81 34.29 -5.58
N THR A 62 -58.39 35.18 -4.69
CA THR A 62 -57.01 35.75 -4.70
C THR A 62 -56.14 35.34 -3.49
N THR A 63 -56.77 34.68 -2.52
CA THR A 63 -56.08 34.38 -1.23
C THR A 63 -55.38 33.03 -1.17
N GLY A 64 -55.72 32.10 -2.08
CA GLY A 64 -55.27 30.72 -2.02
C GLY A 64 -56.03 29.84 -1.02
N THR A 65 -56.92 30.40 -0.20
CA THR A 65 -57.62 29.71 0.89
C THR A 65 -59.09 30.10 1.01
N SER A 66 -59.57 30.97 0.16
CA SER A 66 -61.00 31.39 0.14
C SER A 66 -61.48 31.76 -1.25
N VAL A 67 -62.74 31.48 -1.51
CA VAL A 67 -63.49 31.95 -2.68
C VAL A 67 -64.64 32.84 -2.16
N VAL A 68 -64.80 34.02 -2.75
CA VAL A 68 -65.81 34.98 -2.40
C VAL A 68 -66.74 35.22 -3.60
N LEU A 69 -68.02 34.86 -3.50
CA LEU A 69 -69.03 35.12 -4.51
C LEU A 69 -69.46 36.58 -4.52
N ASP A 70 -69.65 37.17 -5.68
CA ASP A 70 -70.16 38.55 -5.81
C ASP A 70 -71.61 38.66 -5.39
N THR A 71 -72.41 37.61 -5.56
CA THR A 71 -73.80 37.54 -5.08
C THR A 71 -73.93 36.46 -4.01
N GLY A 72 -74.48 36.81 -2.84
CA GLY A 72 -74.65 35.89 -1.71
C GLY A 72 -75.54 34.69 -2.09
N ALA A 73 -75.06 33.51 -1.68
CA ALA A 73 -75.75 32.25 -1.90
C ALA A 73 -77.07 32.16 -1.07
N THR A 74 -78.03 31.43 -1.55
CA THR A 74 -79.28 31.14 -0.80
C THR A 74 -79.01 30.05 0.23
N VAL A 75 -79.80 30.01 1.29
CA VAL A 75 -79.66 28.94 2.31
C VAL A 75 -79.83 27.57 1.66
N SER A 76 -78.93 26.65 1.97
CA SER A 76 -78.82 25.29 1.46
C SER A 76 -78.34 25.19 -0.01
N ASP A 77 -77.87 26.28 -0.60
CA ASP A 77 -77.16 26.16 -1.89
C ASP A 77 -75.91 25.31 -1.72
N SER A 78 -75.64 24.48 -2.67
CA SER A 78 -74.37 23.72 -2.78
C SER A 78 -73.33 24.58 -3.52
N VAL A 79 -72.19 24.88 -2.87
CA VAL A 79 -71.07 25.54 -3.52
C VAL A 79 -69.90 24.56 -3.58
N GLN A 80 -69.51 24.21 -4.78
CA GLN A 80 -68.44 23.25 -5.04
C GLN A 80 -67.26 24.01 -5.66
N ILE A 81 -66.08 23.86 -5.06
CA ILE A 81 -64.84 24.43 -5.56
C ILE A 81 -63.97 23.26 -6.02
N VAL A 82 -63.62 23.22 -7.27
CA VAL A 82 -62.74 22.19 -7.89
C VAL A 82 -61.37 22.83 -8.07
N VAL A 83 -60.39 22.26 -7.46
CA VAL A 83 -59.00 22.69 -7.57
C VAL A 83 -58.21 21.70 -8.41
N TYR A 84 -57.50 22.19 -9.40
CA TYR A 84 -56.57 21.42 -10.23
C TYR A 84 -55.16 21.73 -9.80
N ASP A 85 -54.54 20.83 -9.05
CA ASP A 85 -53.14 20.98 -8.66
C ASP A 85 -52.22 20.81 -9.87
N VAL A 86 -51.39 21.81 -10.11
CA VAL A 86 -50.34 21.76 -11.12
C VAL A 86 -49.24 20.90 -10.58
N PHE A 87 -48.89 19.87 -11.29
CA PHE A 87 -47.71 19.09 -10.96
C PHE A 87 -46.47 19.98 -11.12
N SER A 88 -45.95 20.48 -10.04
CA SER A 88 -44.64 21.10 -9.98
C SER A 88 -43.59 19.98 -10.07
N VAL A 89 -42.89 19.90 -11.18
CA VAL A 89 -41.74 19.00 -11.31
C VAL A 89 -40.66 19.52 -10.33
N ALA A 90 -40.60 18.93 -9.14
CA ALA A 90 -39.45 19.15 -8.30
C ALA A 90 -38.18 18.84 -9.11
N ASP A 91 -37.11 19.60 -8.94
CA ASP A 91 -35.79 19.48 -9.57
C ASP A 91 -35.39 18.02 -9.95
N THR A 92 -35.96 17.52 -11.05
CA THR A 92 -35.65 16.18 -11.53
C THR A 92 -34.75 16.26 -12.75
N VAL A 93 -33.60 15.59 -12.67
CA VAL A 93 -32.69 15.49 -13.80
C VAL A 93 -33.26 14.49 -14.81
N SER A 94 -33.39 14.89 -16.07
CA SER A 94 -33.94 14.06 -17.15
C SER A 94 -33.06 12.82 -17.36
N LYS A 95 -33.67 11.64 -17.36
CA LYS A 95 -32.99 10.38 -17.69
C LYS A 95 -32.47 10.37 -19.14
N ALA A 96 -33.13 11.05 -20.05
CA ALA A 96 -32.77 11.05 -21.48
C ALA A 96 -31.70 12.08 -21.83
N ASN A 97 -31.74 13.27 -21.20
CA ASN A 97 -30.94 14.41 -21.59
C ASN A 97 -29.81 14.73 -20.58
N GLY A 98 -29.80 14.04 -19.43
CA GLY A 98 -28.92 14.40 -18.32
C GLY A 98 -29.31 15.75 -17.69
N GLY A 99 -28.47 16.29 -16.86
CA GLY A 99 -28.67 17.59 -16.22
C GLY A 99 -27.64 17.84 -15.11
N THR A 100 -27.71 19.06 -14.56
CA THR A 100 -26.85 19.50 -13.48
C THR A 100 -27.67 19.69 -12.20
N PHE A 101 -27.12 19.30 -11.06
CA PHE A 101 -27.60 19.71 -9.75
C PHE A 101 -26.77 20.91 -9.29
N GLU A 102 -27.43 22.04 -9.03
CA GLU A 102 -26.74 23.27 -8.62
C GLU A 102 -26.39 23.30 -7.11
N SER A 103 -26.89 22.31 -6.36
CA SER A 103 -26.67 22.17 -4.93
C SER A 103 -26.10 20.80 -4.59
N ASN A 104 -25.71 20.60 -3.32
CA ASN A 104 -25.18 19.34 -2.83
C ASN A 104 -26.15 18.18 -3.03
N ILE A 105 -25.62 17.03 -3.46
CA ILE A 105 -26.37 15.78 -3.56
C ILE A 105 -25.98 14.89 -2.38
N SER A 106 -26.98 14.46 -1.59
CA SER A 106 -26.81 13.47 -0.53
C SER A 106 -27.36 12.12 -1.01
N ILE A 107 -26.52 11.10 -1.06
CA ILE A 107 -26.88 9.74 -1.47
C ILE A 107 -26.81 8.83 -0.24
N GLY A 108 -27.97 8.39 0.28
CA GLY A 108 -28.03 7.50 1.44
C GLY A 108 -27.65 6.02 1.16
N GLY A 109 -27.29 5.70 -0.07
CA GLY A 109 -26.88 4.38 -0.53
C GLY A 109 -25.63 4.44 -1.38
N THR A 110 -25.55 3.57 -2.40
CA THR A 110 -24.40 3.50 -3.32
C THR A 110 -24.63 4.36 -4.56
N LEU A 111 -23.60 5.14 -4.95
CA LEU A 111 -23.57 5.80 -6.26
C LEU A 111 -22.95 4.84 -7.29
N GLY A 112 -23.76 4.38 -8.24
CA GLY A 112 -23.28 3.60 -9.40
C GLY A 112 -23.00 4.52 -10.59
N VAL A 113 -21.76 4.56 -11.08
CA VAL A 113 -21.34 5.27 -12.29
C VAL A 113 -20.83 4.23 -13.28
N THR A 114 -21.50 4.11 -14.45
CA THR A 114 -21.11 3.13 -15.49
C THR A 114 -20.05 3.64 -16.45
N GLY A 115 -19.73 4.92 -16.41
CA GLY A 115 -18.71 5.57 -17.23
C GLY A 115 -17.60 6.21 -16.39
N ASN A 116 -16.95 7.22 -16.95
CA ASN A 116 -15.95 7.98 -16.23
C ASN A 116 -16.59 8.83 -15.12
N ALA A 117 -15.91 8.93 -13.97
CA ALA A 117 -16.21 9.88 -12.91
C ALA A 117 -15.08 10.89 -12.78
N THR A 118 -15.40 12.17 -12.65
CA THR A 118 -14.39 13.24 -12.45
C THR A 118 -14.84 14.11 -11.28
N PHE A 119 -13.94 14.33 -10.33
CA PHE A 119 -14.13 15.23 -9.20
C PHE A 119 -13.16 16.38 -9.37
N ASP A 120 -13.70 17.61 -9.51
CA ASP A 120 -12.91 18.83 -9.67
C ASP A 120 -11.84 18.69 -10.78
N THR A 121 -12.27 18.45 -12.01
CA THR A 121 -11.47 18.38 -13.25
C THR A 121 -10.30 17.39 -13.21
N SER A 122 -9.45 17.43 -12.17
CA SER A 122 -8.22 16.62 -12.05
C SER A 122 -7.94 16.11 -10.64
N THR A 123 -8.67 16.53 -9.61
CA THR A 123 -8.42 16.10 -8.23
C THR A 123 -8.55 14.59 -8.08
N LEU A 124 -9.64 14.01 -8.63
CA LEU A 124 -9.80 12.56 -8.76
C LEU A 124 -10.49 12.25 -10.09
N LYS A 125 -9.85 11.49 -10.94
CA LYS A 125 -10.37 11.01 -12.21
C LYS A 125 -10.46 9.49 -12.19
N VAL A 126 -11.66 8.95 -12.38
CA VAL A 126 -11.86 7.52 -12.71
C VAL A 126 -12.09 7.43 -14.22
N ASP A 127 -11.15 6.82 -14.92
CA ASP A 127 -11.21 6.54 -16.36
C ASP A 127 -11.62 5.08 -16.55
N ALA A 128 -12.91 4.85 -16.68
CA ALA A 128 -13.49 3.52 -16.84
C ALA A 128 -13.09 2.86 -18.18
N SER A 129 -12.82 3.66 -19.21
CA SER A 129 -12.44 3.14 -20.54
C SER A 129 -11.08 2.47 -20.55
N ASN A 130 -10.15 2.95 -19.72
CA ASN A 130 -8.79 2.45 -19.62
C ASN A 130 -8.48 1.76 -18.27
N ASN A 131 -9.47 1.60 -17.39
CA ASN A 131 -9.33 1.03 -16.04
C ASN A 131 -8.25 1.75 -15.20
N ARG A 132 -8.30 3.10 -15.14
CA ARG A 132 -7.30 3.92 -14.47
C ARG A 132 -7.92 4.89 -13.46
N VAL A 133 -7.16 5.21 -12.44
CA VAL A 133 -7.48 6.26 -11.46
C VAL A 133 -6.36 7.29 -11.46
N GLY A 134 -6.70 8.55 -11.70
CA GLY A 134 -5.81 9.70 -11.59
C GLY A 134 -6.11 10.48 -10.32
N VAL A 135 -5.07 10.85 -9.59
CA VAL A 135 -5.13 11.82 -8.49
C VAL A 135 -4.24 12.98 -8.84
N GLY A 136 -4.80 14.18 -8.96
CA GLY A 136 -4.08 15.36 -9.42
C GLY A 136 -3.83 15.41 -10.92
N THR A 137 -4.41 14.49 -11.71
CA THR A 137 -4.29 14.45 -13.17
C THR A 137 -5.60 14.04 -13.86
N ALA A 138 -5.95 14.73 -14.92
CA ALA A 138 -7.11 14.41 -15.77
C ALA A 138 -6.81 13.30 -16.81
N SER A 139 -5.52 12.97 -17.03
CA SER A 139 -5.06 12.01 -18.04
C SER A 139 -4.14 10.96 -17.42
N PRO A 140 -4.69 9.99 -16.65
CA PRO A 140 -3.88 8.95 -16.04
C PRO A 140 -3.24 8.04 -17.10
N SER A 141 -1.91 7.84 -17.03
CA SER A 141 -1.14 6.95 -17.90
C SER A 141 -1.06 5.51 -17.39
N ASP A 142 -1.28 5.33 -16.09
CA ASP A 142 -1.12 4.07 -15.36
C ASP A 142 -2.41 3.71 -14.59
N PRO A 143 -2.59 2.45 -14.13
CA PRO A 143 -3.77 2.06 -13.34
C PRO A 143 -4.02 2.95 -12.12
N LEU A 144 -2.95 3.42 -11.47
CA LEU A 144 -2.98 4.49 -10.46
C LEU A 144 -1.92 5.53 -10.80
N HIS A 145 -2.32 6.71 -11.24
CA HIS A 145 -1.42 7.82 -11.55
C HIS A 145 -1.66 8.96 -10.56
N VAL A 146 -0.68 9.27 -9.73
CA VAL A 146 -0.72 10.37 -8.76
C VAL A 146 0.24 11.46 -9.19
N THR A 147 -0.24 12.70 -9.34
CA THR A 147 0.57 13.87 -9.69
C THR A 147 0.35 14.97 -8.66
N ALA A 148 1.43 15.56 -8.18
CA ALA A 148 1.37 16.76 -7.36
C ALA A 148 1.86 17.96 -8.17
N SER A 149 1.09 19.04 -8.20
CA SER A 149 1.45 20.29 -8.86
C SER A 149 2.44 21.12 -8.04
N SER A 150 2.56 20.84 -6.74
CA SER A 150 3.46 21.52 -5.81
C SER A 150 3.86 20.58 -4.68
N GLY A 151 5.05 20.80 -4.12
CA GLY A 151 5.61 19.96 -3.06
C GLY A 151 6.27 18.68 -3.58
N SER A 152 7.08 18.04 -2.76
CA SER A 152 7.87 16.85 -3.11
C SER A 152 7.25 15.53 -2.64
N ARG A 153 6.17 15.57 -1.84
CA ARG A 153 5.49 14.37 -1.33
C ARG A 153 4.19 14.15 -2.09
N MET A 154 4.11 13.08 -2.87
CA MET A 154 2.93 12.73 -3.66
C MET A 154 1.95 11.81 -2.93
N ALA A 155 2.43 11.01 -1.99
CA ALA A 155 1.61 10.12 -1.19
C ALA A 155 2.18 9.97 0.23
N ARG A 156 1.30 9.74 1.21
CA ARG A 156 1.64 9.35 2.57
C ARG A 156 0.83 8.12 2.91
N PHE A 157 1.53 7.06 3.33
CA PHE A 157 0.91 5.85 3.86
C PHE A 157 1.19 5.81 5.36
N GLU A 158 0.15 5.81 6.16
CA GLU A 158 0.24 5.91 7.62
C GLU A 158 -0.55 4.79 8.27
N ALA A 159 0.06 4.12 9.25
CA ALA A 159 -0.60 3.15 10.10
C ALA A 159 -0.60 3.65 11.55
N SER A 160 -1.61 3.27 12.32
CA SER A 160 -1.69 3.57 13.75
C SER A 160 -0.76 2.70 14.61
N GLN A 161 -0.06 1.75 13.98
CA GLN A 161 0.89 0.83 14.61
C GLN A 161 2.33 1.34 14.46
N ALA A 162 3.28 0.66 15.15
CA ALA A 162 4.70 1.01 15.12
C ALA A 162 5.38 0.84 13.75
N SER A 163 4.68 0.27 12.76
CA SER A 163 5.22 0.03 11.43
C SER A 163 4.16 0.26 10.34
N SER A 164 4.61 0.72 9.17
CA SER A 164 3.79 0.92 7.97
C SER A 164 4.51 0.35 6.76
N PHE A 165 3.87 -0.58 6.04
CA PHE A 165 4.45 -1.28 4.89
C PHE A 165 3.53 -1.29 3.68
N ILE A 166 4.13 -1.20 2.48
CA ILE A 166 3.49 -1.52 1.20
C ILE A 166 3.98 -2.91 0.79
N ALA A 167 3.05 -3.80 0.47
CA ALA A 167 3.33 -5.16 0.02
C ALA A 167 3.21 -5.26 -1.51
N PHE A 168 4.08 -6.06 -2.13
CA PHE A 168 4.07 -6.34 -3.56
C PHE A 168 3.71 -7.80 -3.79
N LYS A 169 2.77 -8.06 -4.71
CA LYS A 169 2.31 -9.41 -5.02
C LYS A 169 2.16 -9.60 -6.53
N ASP A 170 2.68 -10.69 -7.03
CA ASP A 170 2.38 -11.24 -8.35
C ASP A 170 1.64 -12.59 -8.23
N SER A 171 1.38 -13.26 -9.35
CA SER A 171 0.66 -14.55 -9.37
C SER A 171 1.42 -15.71 -8.70
N ASN A 172 2.74 -15.58 -8.53
CA ASN A 172 3.63 -16.62 -8.01
C ASN A 172 4.15 -16.34 -6.60
N THR A 173 3.82 -15.17 -6.05
CA THR A 173 4.32 -14.74 -4.74
C THR A 173 3.57 -15.44 -3.61
N ASN A 174 4.26 -16.29 -2.85
CA ASN A 174 3.74 -16.94 -1.64
C ASN A 174 3.79 -16.00 -0.43
N VAL A 175 4.90 -15.28 -0.26
CA VAL A 175 5.11 -14.28 0.79
C VAL A 175 5.43 -12.95 0.14
N MET A 176 4.61 -11.95 0.40
CA MET A 176 4.73 -10.63 -0.24
C MET A 176 5.97 -9.88 0.24
N PRO A 177 6.93 -9.54 -0.64
CA PRO A 177 7.95 -8.56 -0.31
C PRO A 177 7.32 -7.23 0.09
N THR A 178 7.94 -6.55 1.04
CA THR A 178 7.43 -5.27 1.56
C THR A 178 8.49 -4.19 1.60
N ILE A 179 8.08 -2.96 1.39
CA ILE A 179 8.85 -1.75 1.66
C ILE A 179 8.07 -0.87 2.63
N GLY A 180 8.72 -0.32 3.63
CA GLY A 180 8.04 0.53 4.59
C GLY A 180 8.97 1.02 5.69
N CYS A 181 8.37 1.41 6.80
CA CYS A 181 9.13 1.90 7.94
C CYS A 181 8.73 1.21 9.24
N THR A 182 9.71 1.11 10.14
CA THR A 182 9.54 0.73 11.54
C THR A 182 10.39 1.66 12.38
N THR A 183 9.78 2.41 13.29
CA THR A 183 10.46 3.32 14.23
C THR A 183 11.57 4.15 13.53
N ASP A 184 11.17 5.04 12.61
CA ASP A 184 12.03 5.96 11.85
C ASP A 184 13.10 5.30 10.94
N ALA A 185 13.05 3.98 10.74
CA ALA A 185 13.93 3.28 9.81
C ALA A 185 13.18 2.86 8.54
N LEU A 186 13.82 3.00 7.38
CA LEU A 186 13.35 2.40 6.12
C LEU A 186 13.76 0.93 6.07
N GLU A 187 12.83 0.05 5.77
CA GLU A 187 13.04 -1.39 5.71
C GLU A 187 12.54 -2.01 4.40
N LEU A 188 13.36 -2.90 3.82
CA LEU A 188 12.95 -3.80 2.76
C LEU A 188 12.97 -5.23 3.32
N LYS A 189 11.84 -5.92 3.20
CA LYS A 189 11.66 -7.27 3.72
C LYS A 189 11.28 -8.22 2.60
N THR A 190 11.86 -9.41 2.62
CA THR A 190 11.58 -10.49 1.67
C THR A 190 11.58 -11.83 2.41
N ALA A 191 10.82 -12.80 1.92
CA ALA A 191 10.89 -14.17 2.39
C ALA A 191 10.38 -15.14 1.31
N SER A 192 10.80 -16.38 1.38
CA SER A 192 10.24 -17.49 0.58
C SER A 192 9.07 -18.19 1.30
N SER A 193 9.01 -18.09 2.62
CA SER A 193 7.94 -18.65 3.47
C SER A 193 7.88 -17.89 4.81
N GLY A 194 6.73 -17.90 5.46
CA GLY A 194 6.52 -17.23 6.75
C GLY A 194 6.44 -15.70 6.63
N ASP A 195 6.74 -14.98 7.71
CA ASP A 195 6.76 -13.52 7.71
C ASP A 195 7.99 -12.98 6.96
N PRO A 196 7.86 -11.87 6.22
CA PRO A 196 8.99 -11.27 5.51
C PRO A 196 10.13 -10.89 6.47
N ALA A 197 11.33 -11.42 6.18
CA ALA A 197 12.53 -11.11 6.94
C ALA A 197 13.19 -9.81 6.46
N LEU A 198 13.85 -9.11 7.38
CA LEU A 198 14.56 -7.88 7.08
C LEU A 198 15.80 -8.15 6.22
N GLY A 199 15.75 -7.71 4.95
CA GLY A 199 16.87 -7.83 4.01
C GLY A 199 17.79 -6.60 4.02
N LEU A 200 17.20 -5.39 4.12
CA LEU A 200 17.94 -4.14 4.18
C LEU A 200 17.23 -3.16 5.12
N LYS A 201 18.03 -2.45 5.91
CA LYS A 201 17.58 -1.38 6.80
C LYS A 201 18.44 -0.15 6.65
N ILE A 202 17.80 1.02 6.58
CA ILE A 202 18.42 2.33 6.73
C ILE A 202 17.85 2.94 7.99
N ASP A 203 18.67 3.15 9.00
CA ASP A 203 18.24 3.72 10.28
C ASP A 203 18.01 5.24 10.20
N ALA A 204 17.54 5.85 11.28
CA ALA A 204 17.29 7.29 11.36
C ALA A 204 18.55 8.16 11.14
N ASN A 205 19.74 7.62 11.33
CA ASN A 205 21.02 8.30 11.12
C ASN A 205 21.59 8.07 9.71
N GLY A 206 20.92 7.26 8.88
CA GLY A 206 21.33 6.94 7.52
C GLY A 206 22.29 5.74 7.43
N HIS A 207 22.54 5.00 8.50
CA HIS A 207 23.37 3.79 8.44
C HIS A 207 22.61 2.67 7.72
N VAL A 208 23.29 2.04 6.75
CA VAL A 208 22.75 0.92 5.98
C VAL A 208 23.23 -0.39 6.57
N THR A 209 22.31 -1.27 6.94
CA THR A 209 22.61 -2.63 7.40
C THR A 209 21.92 -3.66 6.52
N LYS A 210 22.57 -4.82 6.36
CA LYS A 210 22.09 -5.96 5.59
C LYS A 210 22.13 -7.22 6.46
N PRO A 211 21.17 -7.45 7.34
CA PRO A 211 21.22 -8.51 8.35
C PRO A 211 21.31 -9.93 7.79
N LYS A 212 20.94 -10.10 6.52
CA LYS A 212 21.03 -11.41 5.82
C LYS A 212 22.22 -11.54 4.87
N GLN A 213 23.10 -10.55 4.81
CA GLN A 213 24.34 -10.68 4.06
C GLN A 213 25.35 -11.48 4.89
N SER A 214 25.90 -12.55 4.30
CA SER A 214 26.89 -13.39 4.95
C SER A 214 28.13 -12.60 5.35
N ALA A 215 28.57 -12.76 6.60
CA ALA A 215 29.80 -12.18 7.13
C ALA A 215 30.22 -12.94 8.40
N PHE A 216 31.51 -13.27 8.51
CA PHE A 216 32.04 -13.97 9.66
C PHE A 216 33.46 -13.51 10.01
N LEU A 217 33.82 -13.68 11.26
CA LEU A 217 35.19 -13.57 11.80
C LEU A 217 35.37 -14.65 12.86
N VAL A 218 36.35 -15.52 12.64
CA VAL A 218 36.67 -16.61 13.55
C VAL A 218 38.16 -16.56 13.92
N GLN A 219 38.46 -16.92 15.16
CA GLN A 219 39.80 -17.04 15.67
C GLN A 219 40.22 -18.52 15.71
N ALA A 220 41.47 -18.79 15.41
CA ALA A 220 41.98 -20.15 15.38
C ALA A 220 41.98 -20.80 16.77
N THR A 221 41.97 -22.13 16.77
CA THR A 221 42.33 -22.98 17.92
C THR A 221 43.79 -23.35 17.80
N ALA A 222 44.50 -23.41 18.93
CA ALA A 222 45.89 -23.86 18.94
C ALA A 222 46.01 -25.27 18.36
N GLN A 223 46.94 -25.43 17.43
CA GLN A 223 47.30 -26.74 16.83
C GLN A 223 48.82 -26.84 16.92
N ASN A 224 49.30 -27.89 17.54
CA ASN A 224 50.74 -28.13 17.69
C ASN A 224 51.21 -29.21 16.71
N ASN A 225 52.43 -29.06 16.21
CA ASN A 225 53.05 -30.00 15.27
C ASN A 225 52.15 -30.35 14.08
N ILE A 226 51.70 -29.33 13.36
CA ILE A 226 50.70 -29.48 12.27
C ILE A 226 51.28 -30.35 11.18
N ALA A 227 50.63 -31.49 10.91
CA ALA A 227 51.04 -32.38 9.85
C ALA A 227 50.70 -31.77 8.45
N ASN A 228 51.50 -32.21 7.45
CA ASN A 228 51.26 -31.81 6.07
C ASN A 228 49.84 -32.18 5.60
N GLY A 229 49.15 -31.28 4.96
CA GLY A 229 47.76 -31.43 4.50
C GLY A 229 46.69 -31.25 5.59
N THR A 230 47.06 -30.74 6.78
CA THR A 230 46.09 -30.55 7.87
C THR A 230 45.24 -29.30 7.68
N THR A 231 43.93 -29.43 7.90
CA THR A 231 43.02 -28.28 7.97
C THR A 231 43.31 -27.47 9.23
N LEU A 232 43.44 -26.16 9.05
CA LEU A 232 43.56 -25.23 10.14
C LEU A 232 42.25 -25.12 10.92
N GLN A 233 42.33 -25.18 12.24
CA GLN A 233 41.17 -25.19 13.13
C GLN A 233 40.85 -23.79 13.61
N PHE A 234 39.55 -23.45 13.53
CA PHE A 234 39.01 -22.19 14.00
C PHE A 234 37.84 -22.48 14.95
N GLY A 235 38.13 -22.41 16.26
CA GLY A 235 37.17 -22.83 17.29
C GLY A 235 36.51 -21.71 18.05
N THR A 236 37.00 -20.46 17.90
CA THR A 236 36.41 -19.30 18.55
C THR A 236 35.72 -18.41 17.51
N GLU A 237 34.44 -18.45 17.51
CA GLU A 237 33.61 -17.56 16.69
C GLU A 237 33.53 -16.18 17.37
N ILE A 238 34.05 -15.12 16.73
CA ILE A 238 33.89 -13.74 17.19
C ILE A 238 32.54 -13.22 16.73
N PHE A 239 32.22 -13.44 15.48
CA PHE A 239 30.84 -13.33 14.95
C PHE A 239 30.69 -14.18 13.69
N ASP A 240 29.49 -14.73 13.52
CA ASP A 240 28.99 -15.34 12.28
C ASP A 240 27.53 -14.89 12.09
N GLN A 241 27.32 -13.96 11.18
CA GLN A 241 26.05 -13.25 11.04
C GLN A 241 24.86 -14.15 10.69
N ASN A 242 25.09 -15.24 9.96
CA ASN A 242 24.03 -16.13 9.49
C ASN A 242 24.25 -17.62 9.83
N GLY A 243 25.32 -17.97 10.55
CA GLY A 243 25.66 -19.35 10.85
C GLY A 243 26.30 -20.08 9.64
N ASP A 244 27.04 -19.34 8.83
CA ASP A 244 27.62 -19.88 7.58
C ASP A 244 29.02 -20.51 7.79
N PHE A 245 29.60 -20.37 8.99
CA PHE A 245 30.88 -20.95 9.37
C PHE A 245 30.72 -22.11 10.35
N ALA A 246 31.13 -23.30 9.95
CA ALA A 246 31.08 -24.50 10.79
C ALA A 246 32.19 -25.48 10.43
N SER A 247 32.59 -26.35 11.38
CA SER A 247 33.56 -27.43 11.12
C SER A 247 34.87 -26.94 10.48
N ASN A 248 35.38 -25.79 10.92
CA ASN A 248 36.60 -25.13 10.45
C ASN A 248 36.54 -24.62 9.00
N GLY A 249 35.35 -24.46 8.43
CA GLY A 249 35.12 -23.98 7.08
C GLY A 249 33.93 -23.07 6.95
N PHE A 250 34.01 -22.16 6.01
CA PHE A 250 32.88 -21.32 5.58
C PHE A 250 32.11 -22.05 4.49
N THR A 251 30.78 -21.98 4.50
CA THR A 251 29.88 -22.46 3.45
C THR A 251 29.13 -21.31 2.83
N ALA A 252 29.24 -21.09 1.54
CA ALA A 252 28.54 -20.01 0.83
C ALA A 252 27.02 -20.26 0.81
N PRO A 253 26.20 -19.42 1.42
CA PRO A 253 24.74 -19.60 1.42
C PRO A 253 24.08 -19.30 0.06
N VAL A 254 24.73 -18.50 -0.77
CA VAL A 254 24.24 -18.11 -2.11
C VAL A 254 25.41 -18.05 -3.09
N THR A 255 25.13 -18.24 -4.38
CA THR A 255 26.12 -17.99 -5.44
C THR A 255 26.48 -16.50 -5.46
N GLY A 256 27.77 -16.20 -5.47
CA GLY A 256 28.25 -14.82 -5.45
C GLY A 256 29.76 -14.70 -5.39
N ARG A 257 30.21 -13.48 -5.14
CA ARG A 257 31.62 -13.19 -4.91
C ARG A 257 31.85 -12.86 -3.45
N TYR A 258 32.77 -13.60 -2.84
CA TYR A 258 33.10 -13.49 -1.44
C TYR A 258 34.52 -12.95 -1.25
N HIS A 259 34.66 -11.93 -0.43
CA HIS A 259 35.98 -11.53 0.04
C HIS A 259 36.35 -12.44 1.21
N LEU A 260 37.38 -13.24 1.03
CA LEU A 260 37.93 -14.12 2.07
C LEU A 260 39.32 -13.63 2.46
N SER A 261 39.61 -13.61 3.75
CA SER A 261 40.88 -13.13 4.28
C SER A 261 41.28 -13.92 5.51
N TRP A 262 42.53 -14.29 5.58
CA TRP A 262 43.11 -14.79 6.82
C TRP A 262 44.39 -14.08 7.21
N THR A 263 44.71 -14.17 8.48
CA THR A 263 46.01 -13.88 9.07
C THR A 263 46.34 -15.06 9.97
N ILE A 264 47.38 -15.82 9.60
CA ILE A 264 47.80 -17.03 10.31
C ILE A 264 49.22 -16.79 10.84
N ARG A 265 49.38 -16.85 12.16
CA ARG A 265 50.69 -16.85 12.79
C ARG A 265 51.14 -18.28 13.05
N LEU A 266 52.16 -18.67 12.33
CA LEU A 266 52.85 -19.93 12.51
C LEU A 266 54.00 -19.75 13.50
N VAL A 267 54.29 -20.79 14.29
CA VAL A 267 55.33 -20.82 15.32
C VAL A 267 56.22 -22.02 15.04
N ASP A 268 57.53 -21.87 15.34
CA ASP A 268 58.58 -22.90 15.24
C ASP A 268 58.71 -23.50 13.81
N LEU A 269 58.90 -22.64 12.81
CA LEU A 269 59.15 -23.07 11.43
C LEU A 269 60.59 -23.64 11.32
N ASP A 270 60.66 -24.86 10.85
CA ASP A 270 61.94 -25.52 10.57
C ASP A 270 62.50 -25.07 9.20
N ASN A 271 63.63 -24.38 9.19
CA ASN A 271 64.28 -23.91 7.96
C ASN A 271 64.89 -25.02 7.10
N ALA A 272 64.87 -26.28 7.57
CA ALA A 272 65.17 -27.44 6.72
C ALA A 272 64.04 -27.82 5.79
N ALA A 273 62.83 -27.24 5.95
CA ALA A 273 61.76 -27.33 4.96
C ALA A 273 62.06 -26.36 3.81
N SER A 274 61.94 -26.78 2.57
CA SER A 274 62.13 -25.90 1.40
C SER A 274 61.08 -24.79 1.36
N TYR A 275 59.83 -25.15 1.64
CA TYR A 275 58.75 -24.16 1.69
C TYR A 275 57.58 -24.65 2.53
N ILE A 276 56.74 -23.70 2.94
CA ILE A 276 55.43 -23.93 3.53
C ILE A 276 54.35 -23.25 2.69
N ILE A 277 53.14 -23.79 2.75
CA ILE A 277 51.94 -23.24 2.12
C ILE A 277 50.85 -23.14 3.17
N VAL A 278 50.21 -21.92 3.29
CA VAL A 278 48.96 -21.76 3.96
C VAL A 278 47.87 -21.58 2.89
N ARG A 279 47.36 -22.70 2.43
CA ARG A 279 46.42 -22.79 1.31
C ARG A 279 45.03 -22.26 1.68
N MET A 280 44.45 -21.47 0.82
CA MET A 280 43.02 -21.31 0.78
C MET A 280 42.40 -22.32 -0.16
N GLU A 281 41.72 -23.31 0.38
CA GLU A 281 41.06 -24.36 -0.37
C GLU A 281 39.57 -24.01 -0.44
N THR A 282 39.05 -23.83 -1.67
CA THR A 282 37.63 -23.69 -1.93
C THR A 282 37.14 -24.86 -2.79
N SER A 283 35.82 -25.07 -2.84
CA SER A 283 35.25 -26.09 -3.74
C SER A 283 35.65 -25.89 -5.21
N ASN A 284 35.90 -24.65 -5.64
CA ASN A 284 36.21 -24.31 -7.02
C ASN A 284 37.72 -24.32 -7.32
N ARG A 285 38.57 -23.95 -6.34
CA ARG A 285 40.01 -23.84 -6.58
C ARG A 285 40.83 -23.79 -5.32
N ASN A 286 42.11 -24.11 -5.43
CA ASN A 286 43.11 -23.91 -4.41
C ASN A 286 43.96 -22.67 -4.72
N ILE A 287 44.23 -21.87 -3.70
CA ILE A 287 45.15 -20.76 -3.79
C ILE A 287 46.31 -21.09 -2.83
N ASP A 288 47.50 -21.21 -3.36
CA ASP A 288 48.69 -21.69 -2.66
C ASP A 288 49.78 -20.59 -2.53
N PRO A 289 49.64 -19.67 -1.54
CA PRO A 289 50.74 -18.76 -1.20
C PRO A 289 51.92 -19.58 -0.67
N ILE A 290 53.04 -19.57 -1.37
CA ILE A 290 54.25 -20.25 -1.00
C ILE A 290 55.12 -19.28 -0.14
N ILE A 291 55.59 -19.77 0.99
CA ILE A 291 56.59 -19.12 1.80
C ILE A 291 57.87 -19.96 1.69
N ASP A 292 58.87 -19.41 1.00
CA ASP A 292 60.16 -20.04 0.80
C ASP A 292 60.98 -19.94 2.11
N LEU A 293 61.43 -21.04 2.66
CA LEU A 293 62.18 -21.10 3.89
C LEU A 293 63.70 -21.20 3.66
N ASP A 294 64.17 -21.47 2.46
CA ASP A 294 65.57 -21.53 2.10
C ASP A 294 66.30 -20.17 2.32
N GLU A 295 65.56 -19.09 2.36
CA GLU A 295 66.08 -17.74 2.62
C GLU A 295 66.38 -17.46 4.12
N PHE A 296 65.92 -18.33 5.02
CA PHE A 296 66.17 -18.18 6.44
C PHE A 296 67.42 -18.93 6.87
N SER A 297 68.33 -18.26 7.60
CA SER A 297 69.57 -18.86 8.05
C SER A 297 69.43 -19.77 9.30
N SER A 298 68.28 -19.83 9.90
CA SER A 298 67.93 -20.66 11.07
C SER A 298 66.41 -20.76 11.19
N ASP A 299 65.95 -21.66 12.04
CA ASP A 299 64.52 -21.81 12.37
C ASP A 299 63.90 -20.49 12.75
N VAL A 300 62.64 -20.34 12.38
CA VAL A 300 61.87 -19.10 12.56
C VAL A 300 60.83 -19.30 13.67
N THR A 301 61.02 -18.60 14.79
CA THR A 301 60.10 -18.76 15.92
C THR A 301 58.69 -18.26 15.62
N TYR A 302 58.54 -17.15 14.90
CA TYR A 302 57.24 -16.61 14.55
C TYR A 302 57.20 -16.12 13.09
N TYR A 303 56.23 -16.56 12.34
CA TYR A 303 55.94 -16.06 10.99
C TYR A 303 54.45 -15.81 10.80
N THR A 304 54.09 -14.63 10.34
CA THR A 304 52.68 -14.32 10.07
C THR A 304 52.43 -14.26 8.56
N ALA A 305 51.63 -15.19 8.05
CA ALA A 305 51.11 -15.17 6.71
C ALA A 305 49.77 -14.49 6.68
N SER A 306 49.62 -13.46 5.86
CA SER A 306 48.34 -12.79 5.64
C SER A 306 48.02 -12.83 4.16
N PHE A 307 46.78 -13.16 3.88
CA PHE A 307 46.30 -13.29 2.50
C PHE A 307 44.83 -12.91 2.40
N SER A 308 44.43 -12.23 1.32
CA SER A 308 43.04 -11.96 1.03
C SER A 308 42.77 -11.97 -0.46
N LEU A 309 41.60 -12.46 -0.85
CA LEU A 309 41.22 -12.59 -2.24
C LEU A 309 39.70 -12.54 -2.40
N LEU A 310 39.29 -12.06 -3.57
CA LEU A 310 37.90 -12.18 -4.00
C LEU A 310 37.71 -13.53 -4.70
N MET A 311 36.82 -14.36 -4.12
CA MET A 311 36.53 -15.71 -4.60
C MET A 311 35.13 -15.78 -5.20
N ASP A 312 35.00 -16.49 -6.32
CA ASP A 312 33.72 -16.92 -6.86
C ASP A 312 33.29 -18.22 -6.17
N MET A 313 32.12 -18.23 -5.59
CA MET A 313 31.56 -19.42 -4.90
C MET A 313 30.10 -19.59 -5.32
N ASP A 314 29.74 -20.84 -5.62
CA ASP A 314 28.34 -21.19 -5.78
C ASP A 314 27.69 -21.48 -4.42
N ALA A 315 26.35 -21.49 -4.40
CA ALA A 315 25.64 -21.87 -3.18
C ALA A 315 26.06 -23.29 -2.73
N ASN A 316 26.42 -23.42 -1.45
CA ASN A 316 27.00 -24.60 -0.80
C ASN A 316 28.47 -24.88 -1.09
N ASP A 317 29.17 -24.06 -1.85
CA ASP A 317 30.62 -24.15 -1.92
C ASP A 317 31.24 -23.86 -0.55
N THR A 318 32.39 -24.50 -0.29
CA THR A 318 33.09 -24.35 0.98
C THR A 318 34.43 -23.65 0.82
N ALA A 319 34.91 -23.00 1.86
CA ALA A 319 36.26 -22.43 1.95
C ALA A 319 36.88 -22.75 3.31
N LYS A 320 38.15 -23.22 3.30
CA LYS A 320 38.90 -23.56 4.50
C LYS A 320 40.40 -23.28 4.34
N GLY A 321 41.13 -23.17 5.44
CA GLY A 321 42.56 -23.09 5.46
C GLY A 321 43.22 -24.48 5.58
N VAL A 322 44.25 -24.74 4.78
CA VAL A 322 45.02 -25.99 4.86
C VAL A 322 46.53 -25.68 4.92
N TYR A 323 47.18 -26.22 5.90
CA TYR A 323 48.65 -26.15 6.02
C TYR A 323 49.33 -27.24 5.23
N SER A 324 50.40 -26.91 4.53
CA SER A 324 51.30 -27.89 3.86
C SER A 324 52.75 -27.43 3.95
N GLN A 325 53.70 -28.37 3.99
CA GLN A 325 55.14 -28.12 3.92
C GLN A 325 55.84 -29.13 3.05
N SER A 326 57.02 -28.76 2.54
CA SER A 326 57.88 -29.63 1.75
C SER A 326 59.23 -29.79 2.43
N GLY A 327 59.50 -30.97 2.97
CA GLY A 327 60.73 -31.27 3.72
C GLY A 327 60.64 -30.79 5.19
N GLY A 328 61.75 -30.84 5.89
CA GLY A 328 61.87 -30.45 7.28
C GLY A 328 61.08 -31.30 8.28
N SER A 329 61.09 -30.91 9.55
CA SER A 329 60.36 -31.56 10.62
C SER A 329 58.94 -30.97 10.78
N THR A 330 57.98 -31.79 11.19
CA THR A 330 56.60 -31.35 11.46
C THR A 330 56.49 -30.77 12.85
N VAL A 331 57.10 -29.60 13.07
CA VAL A 331 57.13 -28.89 14.37
C VAL A 331 56.33 -27.60 14.39
N VAL A 332 55.75 -27.23 13.25
CA VAL A 332 55.03 -25.95 13.10
C VAL A 332 53.74 -25.97 13.89
N ASP A 333 53.55 -24.94 14.68
CA ASP A 333 52.32 -24.69 15.43
C ASP A 333 51.53 -23.56 14.83
N ASN A 334 50.19 -23.57 15.02
CA ASN A 334 49.33 -22.44 14.75
C ASN A 334 48.99 -21.72 16.05
N ASP A 335 49.33 -20.43 16.12
CA ASP A 335 49.02 -19.60 17.29
C ASP A 335 47.58 -19.15 17.32
N ALA A 336 46.80 -19.68 18.24
CA ALA A 336 45.38 -19.40 18.39
C ALA A 336 45.07 -17.89 18.57
N ASN A 337 45.89 -17.18 19.34
CA ASN A 337 45.56 -15.78 19.71
C ASN A 337 45.84 -14.77 18.59
N HIS A 338 46.57 -15.18 17.56
CA HIS A 338 47.03 -14.29 16.50
C HIS A 338 46.66 -14.77 15.09
N SER A 339 45.80 -15.80 15.01
CA SER A 339 45.36 -16.38 13.75
C SER A 339 43.85 -16.23 13.60
N PHE A 340 43.43 -15.64 12.49
CA PHE A 340 42.04 -15.32 12.21
C PHE A 340 41.69 -15.70 10.78
N PHE A 341 40.43 -16.08 10.56
CA PHE A 341 39.84 -16.21 9.26
C PHE A 341 38.55 -15.39 9.23
N SER A 342 38.32 -14.66 8.16
CA SER A 342 37.17 -13.81 7.98
C SER A 342 36.70 -13.81 6.54
N GLY A 343 35.44 -13.50 6.35
CA GLY A 343 34.88 -13.32 5.01
C GLY A 343 33.53 -12.66 5.03
N TYR A 344 33.14 -12.17 3.86
CA TYR A 344 31.82 -11.60 3.65
C TYR A 344 31.43 -11.65 2.18
N LEU A 345 30.11 -11.72 1.92
CA LEU A 345 29.55 -11.61 0.58
C LEU A 345 29.70 -10.17 0.05
N VAL A 346 30.28 -10.04 -1.14
CA VAL A 346 30.46 -8.74 -1.81
C VAL A 346 29.26 -8.45 -2.74
N CYS A 347 28.92 -9.43 -3.61
CA CYS A 347 27.82 -9.30 -4.56
C CYS A 347 27.39 -10.66 -5.12
#